data_fad70acb5976dde0840bb3c3e01805a1
#
_entry.id   fad70acb5976dde0840bb3c3e01805a1
#
_cell.length_a   1.000
_cell.length_b   1.000
_cell.length_c   1.000
_cell.angle_alpha   90.00
_cell.angle_beta   90.00
_cell.angle_gamma   90.00
#
_symmetry.space_group_name_H-M   'P 1'
#
loop_
_entity.id
_entity.type
_entity.pdbx_description
1 polymer ?
#
loop_
_entity_poly.entity_id
_entity_poly.type
_entity_poly.pdbx_seq_one_letter_code
_entity_poly.pdbx_strand_id
1 'polypeptide(L)'
;MSKKCQFWKEYDSVSGTVSYCELAAFNRPVNPDFLMKIGCTEAKRKECLGSMELNIGGGAVPTPAPAPREAVTAVASFSPPAEICKSFVGVAEKKATTKMGSLIPLGILAGAYIALGAIMFTIITNDLAGFIGDGLTRMVGGIAFSLGLILVVLGGAELFTGNNMIMTGYLEKKVSGKQLLSNWFWVYLFNFVGSLLVVFLFYYSGIWKANGGAIGARAVNIAAAKASLPWVEALFRGIFCNWLVCLAVWLANAGRDVIGKILAIMIPIAAFVAAGFEHSVANMYFIPMGLSLANQETLAALLDPAVIQ
;
A
#
# COMPACT_ATOMS: atom_id res chain seq x y z
N MET A 1 30.90 -44.78 22.65
CA MET A 1 30.66 -43.85 21.52
C MET A 1 29.45 -43.00 21.88
N SER A 2 29.69 -41.78 22.37
CA SER A 2 28.66 -40.80 22.70
C SER A 2 27.95 -40.38 21.43
N LYS A 3 26.59 -40.50 21.36
CA LYS A 3 25.82 -39.98 20.24
C LYS A 3 26.06 -38.47 20.15
N LYS A 4 26.75 -38.02 19.11
CA LYS A 4 26.96 -36.61 18.83
C LYS A 4 25.59 -35.89 18.76
N CYS A 5 25.47 -34.74 19.42
CA CYS A 5 24.26 -33.92 19.38
C CYS A 5 24.02 -33.41 17.95
N GLN A 6 22.74 -33.34 17.52
CA GLN A 6 22.37 -32.89 16.16
C GLN A 6 22.89 -31.50 15.77
N PHE A 7 23.31 -30.70 16.74
CA PHE A 7 23.89 -29.36 16.54
C PHE A 7 25.42 -29.35 16.54
N TRP A 8 26.04 -30.55 16.55
CA TRP A 8 27.49 -30.68 16.46
C TRP A 8 27.92 -30.60 15.00
N LYS A 9 28.79 -29.65 14.66
CA LYS A 9 29.36 -29.48 13.33
C LYS A 9 30.85 -29.60 13.33
N GLU A 10 31.38 -30.19 12.30
CA GLU A 10 32.81 -30.31 12.03
C GLU A 10 33.13 -29.42 10.83
N TYR A 11 34.19 -28.62 10.97
CA TYR A 11 34.64 -27.73 9.92
C TYR A 11 36.13 -27.95 9.67
N ASP A 12 36.48 -28.17 8.40
CA ASP A 12 37.89 -28.31 8.02
C ASP A 12 38.56 -26.94 7.93
N SER A 13 39.53 -26.69 8.78
CA SER A 13 40.37 -25.50 8.77
C SER A 13 41.76 -25.85 8.22
N VAL A 14 42.52 -24.83 7.82
CA VAL A 14 43.89 -24.98 7.30
C VAL A 14 44.83 -25.65 8.34
N SER A 15 44.45 -25.69 9.62
CA SER A 15 45.18 -26.31 10.73
C SER A 15 44.58 -27.62 11.24
N GLY A 16 43.56 -28.20 10.59
CA GLY A 16 42.88 -29.43 10.99
C GLY A 16 41.39 -29.26 11.17
N THR A 17 40.68 -30.38 11.41
CA THR A 17 39.23 -30.40 11.60
C THR A 17 38.87 -29.84 12.99
N VAL A 18 38.12 -28.76 13.04
CA VAL A 18 37.60 -28.13 14.26
C VAL A 18 36.13 -28.51 14.44
N SER A 19 35.79 -29.07 15.59
CA SER A 19 34.42 -29.44 15.93
C SER A 19 33.83 -28.44 16.92
N TYR A 20 32.58 -27.99 16.67
CA TYR A 20 31.89 -27.07 17.58
C TYR A 20 30.40 -27.36 17.66
N CYS A 21 29.76 -26.92 18.76
CA CYS A 21 28.33 -26.98 18.93
C CYS A 21 27.69 -25.63 18.59
N GLU A 22 26.83 -25.58 17.58
CA GLU A 22 26.16 -24.32 17.16
C GLU A 22 25.42 -23.63 18.32
N LEU A 23 24.79 -24.40 19.22
CA LEU A 23 24.08 -23.82 20.37
C LEU A 23 25.01 -23.22 21.44
N ALA A 24 26.25 -23.69 21.52
CA ALA A 24 27.23 -23.17 22.46
C ALA A 24 27.99 -21.96 21.90
N ALA A 25 28.18 -21.88 20.58
CA ALA A 25 28.87 -20.78 19.90
C ALA A 25 28.10 -19.45 19.96
N PHE A 26 26.79 -19.50 20.08
CA PHE A 26 25.96 -18.32 20.27
C PHE A 26 25.73 -18.07 21.78
N ASN A 27 26.45 -17.15 22.38
CA ASN A 27 26.30 -16.76 23.79
C ASN A 27 24.95 -16.03 24.07
N ARG A 28 23.83 -16.61 23.59
CA ARG A 28 22.45 -16.11 23.81
C ARG A 28 21.75 -17.00 24.84
N PRO A 29 20.94 -16.43 25.73
CA PRO A 29 20.09 -17.21 26.61
C PRO A 29 19.11 -18.02 25.76
N VAL A 30 19.22 -19.34 25.80
CA VAL A 30 18.31 -20.26 25.09
C VAL A 30 17.23 -20.68 26.08
N ASN A 31 15.98 -20.65 25.62
CA ASN A 31 14.83 -21.04 26.45
C ASN A 31 15.02 -22.48 26.99
N PRO A 32 14.95 -22.70 28.32
CA PRO A 32 15.12 -24.02 28.95
C PRO A 32 14.20 -25.10 28.38
N ASP A 33 12.95 -24.74 28.02
CA ASP A 33 11.97 -25.68 27.46
C ASP A 33 12.36 -26.14 26.05
N PHE A 34 13.03 -25.29 25.28
CA PHE A 34 13.58 -25.67 23.97
C PHE A 34 14.75 -26.64 24.11
N LEU A 35 15.63 -26.41 25.09
CA LEU A 35 16.75 -27.32 25.39
C LEU A 35 16.28 -28.71 25.81
N MET A 36 15.23 -28.80 26.63
CA MET A 36 14.63 -30.07 27.02
C MET A 36 14.00 -30.82 25.84
N LYS A 37 13.30 -30.13 24.94
CA LYS A 37 12.71 -30.75 23.73
C LYS A 37 13.72 -31.38 22.79
N ILE A 38 14.95 -30.84 22.73
CA ILE A 38 16.03 -31.36 21.88
C ILE A 38 16.98 -32.31 22.64
N GLY A 39 16.68 -32.64 23.90
CA GLY A 39 17.49 -33.55 24.73
C GLY A 39 18.85 -32.98 25.15
N CYS A 40 19.02 -31.64 25.10
CA CYS A 40 20.25 -30.96 25.54
C CYS A 40 20.01 -30.37 26.94
N THR A 41 20.58 -30.98 27.97
CA THR A 41 20.56 -30.45 29.34
C THR A 41 21.63 -29.40 29.51
N GLU A 42 21.46 -28.50 30.48
CA GLU A 42 22.42 -27.45 30.80
C GLU A 42 23.80 -28.02 31.22
N ALA A 43 23.80 -29.20 31.87
CA ALA A 43 25.00 -29.94 32.18
C ALA A 43 25.74 -30.41 30.91
N LYS A 44 25.03 -30.96 29.91
CA LYS A 44 25.61 -31.33 28.61
C LYS A 44 26.13 -30.14 27.83
N ARG A 45 25.46 -28.99 27.93
CA ARG A 45 25.92 -27.71 27.33
C ARG A 45 27.25 -27.25 27.94
N LYS A 46 27.38 -27.32 29.27
CA LYS A 46 28.64 -26.98 29.96
C LYS A 46 29.75 -27.98 29.61
N GLU A 47 29.45 -29.24 29.45
CA GLU A 47 30.39 -30.29 29.02
C GLU A 47 30.89 -30.05 27.58
N CYS A 48 30.00 -29.64 26.67
CA CYS A 48 30.37 -29.25 25.32
C CYS A 48 31.25 -27.99 25.30
N LEU A 49 31.00 -27.00 26.17
CA LEU A 49 31.83 -25.81 26.30
C LEU A 49 33.21 -26.15 26.92
N GLY A 50 33.26 -27.00 27.94
CA GLY A 50 34.52 -27.47 28.55
C GLY A 50 35.38 -28.30 27.61
N SER A 51 34.77 -29.09 26.72
CA SER A 51 35.51 -29.84 25.69
C SER A 51 36.07 -28.94 24.57
N MET A 52 35.48 -27.78 24.35
CA MET A 52 36.05 -26.74 23.46
C MET A 52 37.32 -26.09 24.03
N GLU A 53 37.36 -25.86 25.34
CA GLU A 53 38.55 -25.30 26.02
C GLU A 53 39.72 -26.28 26.11
N LEU A 54 39.47 -27.57 26.20
CA LEU A 54 40.49 -28.61 26.32
C LEU A 54 41.19 -29.00 24.99
N ASN A 55 40.63 -28.68 23.85
CA ASN A 55 41.22 -28.98 22.53
C ASN A 55 42.07 -27.82 21.94
N ILE A 56 42.19 -26.73 22.68
CA ILE A 56 43.06 -25.64 22.31
C ILE A 56 44.39 -25.84 23.11
N GLY A 57 45.29 -26.64 22.54
CA GLY A 57 46.67 -26.77 23.08
C GLY A 57 47.29 -25.40 23.26
N GLY A 58 47.92 -25.16 24.46
CA GLY A 58 48.41 -23.95 25.09
C GLY A 58 49.20 -22.93 24.25
N GLY A 59 48.67 -22.46 23.17
CA GLY A 59 49.07 -21.23 22.51
C GLY A 59 48.00 -20.18 22.78
N ALA A 60 48.41 -18.99 23.21
CA ALA A 60 47.50 -17.85 23.29
C ALA A 60 46.75 -17.76 21.97
N VAL A 61 45.41 -18.07 22.01
CA VAL A 61 44.54 -17.89 20.86
C VAL A 61 44.67 -16.44 20.44
N PRO A 62 45.18 -16.10 19.25
CA PRO A 62 45.03 -14.78 18.74
C PRO A 62 43.53 -14.53 18.75
N THR A 63 43.02 -13.63 19.58
CA THR A 63 41.65 -13.12 19.42
C THR A 63 41.54 -12.80 17.93
N PRO A 64 40.69 -13.51 17.15
CA PRO A 64 40.52 -13.15 15.77
C PRO A 64 40.17 -11.67 15.82
N ALA A 65 40.98 -10.84 15.18
CA ALA A 65 40.62 -9.44 14.98
C ALA A 65 39.15 -9.48 14.57
N PRO A 66 38.24 -8.73 15.24
CA PRO A 66 36.84 -8.76 14.89
C PRO A 66 36.81 -8.61 13.38
N ALA A 67 36.29 -9.63 12.68
CA ALA A 67 36.16 -9.60 11.24
C ALA A 67 35.63 -8.20 10.95
N PRO A 68 36.21 -7.44 10.01
CA PRO A 68 35.71 -6.12 9.73
C PRO A 68 34.22 -6.29 9.67
N ARG A 69 33.48 -5.74 10.63
CA ARG A 69 32.03 -5.67 10.51
C ARG A 69 31.90 -4.98 9.19
N GLU A 70 31.53 -5.76 8.13
CA GLU A 70 31.05 -5.15 6.92
C GLU A 70 30.10 -4.10 7.45
N ALA A 71 30.48 -2.84 7.29
CA ALA A 71 29.66 -1.75 7.76
C ALA A 71 28.34 -2.05 7.11
N VAL A 72 27.36 -2.58 7.90
CA VAL A 72 25.99 -2.69 7.45
C VAL A 72 25.67 -1.25 7.15
N THR A 73 25.88 -0.89 5.88
CA THR A 73 25.59 0.44 5.37
C THR A 73 24.13 0.58 5.73
N ALA A 74 23.88 1.39 6.77
CA ALA A 74 22.53 1.58 7.28
C ALA A 74 21.71 1.94 6.06
N VAL A 75 20.89 0.99 5.58
CA VAL A 75 20.06 1.20 4.40
C VAL A 75 19.23 2.40 4.76
N ALA A 76 19.48 3.53 4.09
CA ALA A 76 18.80 4.78 4.39
C ALA A 76 17.30 4.48 4.49
N SER A 77 16.64 4.95 5.55
CA SER A 77 15.24 4.65 5.83
C SER A 77 14.28 5.13 4.74
N PHE A 78 14.75 6.02 3.86
CA PHE A 78 14.01 6.53 2.70
C PHE A 78 14.93 6.75 1.50
N SER A 79 14.35 6.84 0.30
CA SER A 79 15.07 7.21 -0.93
C SER A 79 15.07 8.73 -1.10
N PRO A 80 16.23 9.37 -1.36
CA PRO A 80 16.30 10.82 -1.56
C PRO A 80 15.60 11.24 -2.86
N PRO A 81 15.10 12.49 -2.98
CA PRO A 81 14.31 12.96 -4.12
C PRO A 81 14.96 12.73 -5.49
N ALA A 82 16.27 12.86 -5.60
CA ALA A 82 16.98 12.62 -6.86
C ALA A 82 16.93 11.16 -7.32
N GLU A 83 16.98 10.20 -6.38
CA GLU A 83 16.84 8.77 -6.68
C GLU A 83 15.39 8.44 -7.05
N ILE A 84 14.42 9.04 -6.37
CA ILE A 84 13.00 8.86 -6.69
C ILE A 84 12.73 9.34 -8.10
N CYS A 85 13.23 10.53 -8.49
CA CYS A 85 13.08 11.06 -9.84
C CYS A 85 13.62 10.10 -10.90
N LYS A 86 14.83 9.58 -10.72
CA LYS A 86 15.43 8.59 -11.63
C LYS A 86 14.61 7.30 -11.70
N SER A 87 14.11 6.83 -10.56
CA SER A 87 13.24 5.64 -10.49
C SER A 87 11.96 5.85 -11.30
N PHE A 88 11.33 7.03 -11.21
CA PHE A 88 10.11 7.33 -11.97
C PHE A 88 10.31 7.34 -13.47
N VAL A 89 11.46 7.74 -13.97
CA VAL A 89 11.75 7.67 -15.41
C VAL A 89 11.69 6.21 -15.89
N GLY A 90 12.31 5.28 -15.17
CA GLY A 90 12.25 3.85 -15.50
C GLY A 90 10.84 3.25 -15.35
N VAL A 91 10.10 3.66 -14.32
CA VAL A 91 8.69 3.27 -14.12
C VAL A 91 7.83 3.80 -15.28
N ALA A 92 8.03 5.04 -15.70
CA ALA A 92 7.31 5.66 -16.81
C ALA A 92 7.50 4.89 -18.12
N GLU A 93 8.73 4.52 -18.44
CA GLU A 93 9.06 3.73 -19.63
C GLU A 93 8.37 2.36 -19.61
N LYS A 94 8.45 1.66 -18.47
CA LYS A 94 7.77 0.37 -18.28
C LYS A 94 6.25 0.50 -18.45
N LYS A 95 5.63 1.49 -17.82
CA LYS A 95 4.18 1.71 -17.89
C LYS A 95 3.71 2.09 -19.29
N ALA A 96 4.45 2.97 -19.98
CA ALA A 96 4.13 3.42 -21.32
C ALA A 96 4.26 2.31 -22.40
N THR A 97 4.99 1.24 -22.09
CA THR A 97 5.21 0.09 -22.98
C THR A 97 4.45 -1.18 -22.53
N THR A 98 3.62 -1.07 -21.49
CA THR A 98 2.83 -2.20 -21.00
C THR A 98 1.89 -2.72 -22.07
N LYS A 99 1.93 -4.04 -22.31
CA LYS A 99 1.06 -4.71 -23.29
C LYS A 99 -0.40 -4.67 -22.85
N MET A 100 -1.32 -4.54 -23.81
CA MET A 100 -2.78 -4.49 -23.56
C MET A 100 -3.29 -5.66 -22.72
N GLY A 101 -2.79 -6.88 -22.95
CA GLY A 101 -3.18 -8.06 -22.15
C GLY A 101 -2.93 -7.92 -20.65
N SER A 102 -1.92 -7.13 -20.23
CA SER A 102 -1.68 -6.79 -18.82
C SER A 102 -2.36 -5.48 -18.42
N LEU A 103 -2.45 -4.52 -19.33
CA LEU A 103 -3.01 -3.20 -19.05
C LEU A 103 -4.51 -3.26 -18.73
N ILE A 104 -5.25 -4.11 -19.45
CA ILE A 104 -6.70 -4.32 -19.23
C ILE A 104 -7.00 -4.75 -17.81
N PRO A 105 -6.53 -5.92 -17.31
CA PRO A 105 -6.86 -6.35 -15.96
C PRO A 105 -6.32 -5.40 -14.88
N LEU A 106 -5.13 -4.83 -15.05
CA LEU A 106 -4.56 -3.89 -14.09
C LEU A 106 -5.34 -2.56 -14.03
N GLY A 107 -5.85 -2.08 -15.17
CA GLY A 107 -6.72 -0.90 -15.22
C GLY A 107 -8.09 -1.15 -14.57
N ILE A 108 -8.71 -2.30 -14.85
CA ILE A 108 -9.98 -2.70 -14.22
C ILE A 108 -9.81 -2.82 -12.69
N LEU A 109 -8.74 -3.48 -12.24
CA LEU A 109 -8.43 -3.59 -10.81
C LEU A 109 -8.25 -2.23 -10.14
N ALA A 110 -7.56 -1.28 -10.78
CA ALA A 110 -7.37 0.05 -10.19
C ALA A 110 -8.69 0.80 -10.01
N GLY A 111 -9.58 0.77 -11.01
CA GLY A 111 -10.92 1.34 -10.88
C GLY A 111 -11.73 0.69 -9.75
N ALA A 112 -11.67 -0.64 -9.65
CA ALA A 112 -12.31 -1.38 -8.58
C ALA A 112 -11.73 -1.03 -7.19
N TYR A 113 -10.41 -0.91 -7.06
CA TYR A 113 -9.76 -0.55 -5.79
C TYR A 113 -10.13 0.85 -5.32
N ILE A 114 -10.15 1.83 -6.23
CA ILE A 114 -10.62 3.18 -5.90
C ILE A 114 -12.10 3.18 -5.51
N ALA A 115 -12.93 2.39 -6.18
CA ALA A 115 -14.35 2.24 -5.83
C ALA A 115 -14.52 1.60 -4.43
N LEU A 116 -13.70 0.63 -4.03
CA LEU A 116 -13.70 0.09 -2.65
C LEU A 116 -13.37 1.18 -1.62
N GLY A 117 -12.40 2.05 -1.91
CA GLY A 117 -12.13 3.23 -1.07
C GLY A 117 -13.34 4.17 -0.98
N ALA A 118 -14.03 4.39 -2.11
CA ALA A 118 -15.24 5.22 -2.16
C ALA A 118 -16.41 4.62 -1.39
N ILE A 119 -16.58 3.29 -1.41
CA ILE A 119 -17.54 2.57 -0.56
C ILE A 119 -17.25 2.84 0.91
N MET A 120 -16.00 2.65 1.34
CA MET A 120 -15.61 2.86 2.74
C MET A 120 -15.84 4.31 3.17
N PHE A 121 -15.51 5.28 2.31
CA PHE A 121 -15.85 6.68 2.55
C PHE A 121 -17.35 6.87 2.77
N THR A 122 -18.20 6.34 1.87
CA THR A 122 -19.66 6.49 1.94
C THR A 122 -20.22 5.86 3.22
N ILE A 123 -19.78 4.62 3.55
CA ILE A 123 -20.24 3.90 4.74
C ILE A 123 -19.86 4.65 6.03
N ILE A 124 -18.62 5.12 6.14
CA ILE A 124 -18.15 5.77 7.37
C ILE A 124 -18.75 7.17 7.55
N THR A 125 -19.02 7.88 6.44
CA THR A 125 -19.49 9.27 6.52
C THR A 125 -21.01 9.41 6.42
N ASN A 126 -21.79 8.32 6.43
CA ASN A 126 -23.24 8.41 6.21
C ASN A 126 -23.98 9.18 7.31
N ASP A 127 -23.51 9.07 8.56
CA ASP A 127 -24.12 9.70 9.75
C ASP A 127 -23.10 10.40 10.66
N LEU A 128 -21.81 10.25 10.41
CA LEU A 128 -20.73 10.67 11.30
C LEU A 128 -20.70 12.20 11.54
N ALA A 129 -21.15 13.00 10.57
CA ALA A 129 -21.18 14.46 10.68
C ALA A 129 -22.03 14.97 11.85
N GLY A 130 -23.09 14.25 12.20
CA GLY A 130 -23.94 14.55 13.37
C GLY A 130 -23.24 14.39 14.72
N PHE A 131 -22.16 13.63 14.78
CA PHE A 131 -21.42 13.34 16.03
C PHE A 131 -20.13 14.16 16.17
N ILE A 132 -19.39 14.36 15.07
CA ILE A 132 -18.05 14.98 15.14
C ILE A 132 -17.89 16.21 14.24
N GLY A 133 -18.95 16.63 13.56
CA GLY A 133 -18.94 17.75 12.62
C GLY A 133 -18.29 17.43 11.26
N ASP A 134 -18.55 18.28 10.27
CA ASP A 134 -18.16 18.04 8.86
C ASP A 134 -16.66 17.94 8.64
N GLY A 135 -15.86 18.77 9.29
CA GLY A 135 -14.41 18.80 9.08
C GLY A 135 -13.75 17.47 9.46
N LEU A 136 -14.02 16.96 10.65
CA LEU A 136 -13.49 15.69 11.12
C LEU A 136 -14.08 14.51 10.34
N THR A 137 -15.37 14.56 9.99
CA THR A 137 -16.00 13.55 9.14
C THR A 137 -15.29 13.41 7.80
N ARG A 138 -14.96 14.52 7.15
CA ARG A 138 -14.20 14.49 5.88
C ARG A 138 -12.80 13.93 6.06
N MET A 139 -12.12 14.27 7.16
CA MET A 139 -10.79 13.74 7.46
C MET A 139 -10.83 12.22 7.70
N VAL A 140 -11.73 11.73 8.53
CA VAL A 140 -11.91 10.28 8.81
C VAL A 140 -12.33 9.54 7.54
N GLY A 141 -13.25 10.12 6.77
CA GLY A 141 -13.65 9.60 5.47
C GLY A 141 -12.47 9.51 4.49
N GLY A 142 -11.60 10.51 4.50
CA GLY A 142 -10.39 10.53 3.67
C GLY A 142 -9.38 9.46 4.06
N ILE A 143 -9.21 9.20 5.36
CA ILE A 143 -8.40 8.07 5.85
C ILE A 143 -8.98 6.75 5.34
N ALA A 144 -10.28 6.54 5.44
CA ALA A 144 -10.95 5.35 4.93
C ALA A 144 -10.83 5.21 3.40
N PHE A 145 -10.99 6.33 2.67
CA PHE A 145 -10.84 6.35 1.22
C PHE A 145 -9.42 6.00 0.76
N SER A 146 -8.40 6.25 1.58
CA SER A 146 -7.00 5.95 1.25
C SER A 146 -6.75 4.45 0.99
N LEU A 147 -7.63 3.56 1.48
CA LEU A 147 -7.64 2.14 1.13
C LEU A 147 -7.51 1.93 -0.38
N GLY A 148 -8.23 2.73 -1.19
CA GLY A 148 -8.20 2.61 -2.64
C GLY A 148 -6.80 2.78 -3.23
N LEU A 149 -6.07 3.85 -2.87
CA LEU A 149 -4.72 4.07 -3.40
C LEU A 149 -3.69 3.13 -2.77
N ILE A 150 -3.88 2.72 -1.51
CA ILE A 150 -3.04 1.71 -0.86
C ILE A 150 -3.12 0.39 -1.66
N LEU A 151 -4.31 -0.06 -2.01
CA LEU A 151 -4.51 -1.27 -2.84
C LEU A 151 -3.88 -1.11 -4.23
N VAL A 152 -4.02 0.06 -4.87
CA VAL A 152 -3.40 0.34 -6.18
C VAL A 152 -1.88 0.23 -6.11
N VAL A 153 -1.25 0.85 -5.12
CA VAL A 153 0.22 0.94 -5.04
C VAL A 153 0.85 -0.36 -4.53
N LEU A 154 0.28 -0.96 -3.48
CA LEU A 154 0.84 -2.17 -2.86
C LEU A 154 0.34 -3.45 -3.52
N GLY A 155 -0.92 -3.49 -3.96
CA GLY A 155 -1.49 -4.62 -4.70
C GLY A 155 -1.09 -4.63 -6.18
N GLY A 156 -0.62 -3.52 -6.70
CA GLY A 156 -0.13 -3.38 -8.08
C GLY A 156 -1.26 -3.24 -9.09
N ALA A 157 -1.61 -2.01 -9.49
CA ALA A 157 -2.62 -1.75 -10.51
C ALA A 157 -2.28 -0.47 -11.31
N GLU A 158 -2.94 -0.29 -12.46
CA GLU A 158 -2.72 0.84 -13.35
C GLU A 158 -3.82 1.89 -13.16
N LEU A 159 -3.49 2.92 -12.39
CA LEU A 159 -4.40 4.02 -12.09
C LEU A 159 -4.06 5.26 -12.90
N PHE A 160 -5.05 5.83 -13.60
CA PHE A 160 -4.90 7.01 -14.45
C PHE A 160 -4.25 8.18 -13.71
N THR A 161 -4.76 8.53 -12.53
CA THR A 161 -4.25 9.66 -11.74
C THR A 161 -2.81 9.47 -11.25
N GLY A 162 -2.39 8.23 -10.99
CA GLY A 162 -1.00 7.89 -10.72
C GLY A 162 -0.13 7.84 -11.99
N ASN A 163 -0.72 7.43 -13.12
CA ASN A 163 -0.03 7.37 -14.41
C ASN A 163 0.27 8.75 -15.02
N ASN A 164 -0.24 9.84 -14.42
CA ASN A 164 0.21 11.18 -14.76
C ASN A 164 1.71 11.37 -14.52
N MET A 165 2.31 10.58 -13.62
CA MET A 165 3.75 10.54 -13.40
C MET A 165 4.55 10.00 -14.63
N ILE A 166 3.91 9.38 -15.63
CA ILE A 166 4.56 9.01 -16.91
C ILE A 166 5.09 10.23 -17.65
N MET A 167 4.56 11.43 -17.34
CA MET A 167 5.08 12.70 -17.84
C MET A 167 6.59 12.87 -17.58
N THR A 168 7.12 12.34 -16.49
CA THR A 168 8.57 12.38 -16.18
C THR A 168 9.38 11.70 -17.30
N GLY A 169 8.94 10.52 -17.76
CA GLY A 169 9.57 9.81 -18.87
C GLY A 169 9.43 10.54 -20.21
N TYR A 170 8.33 11.25 -20.42
CA TYR A 170 8.14 12.07 -21.60
C TYR A 170 9.10 13.26 -21.63
N LEU A 171 9.26 13.98 -20.52
CA LEU A 171 10.19 15.10 -20.38
C LEU A 171 11.65 14.66 -20.57
N GLU A 172 12.00 13.48 -20.08
CA GLU A 172 13.33 12.86 -20.26
C GLU A 172 13.49 12.18 -21.63
N LYS A 173 12.53 12.36 -22.56
CA LYS A 173 12.53 11.81 -23.92
C LYS A 173 12.66 10.27 -24.01
N LYS A 174 12.29 9.57 -22.93
CA LYS A 174 12.23 8.10 -22.86
C LYS A 174 10.87 7.54 -23.27
N VAL A 175 9.84 8.36 -23.23
CA VAL A 175 8.46 8.02 -23.61
C VAL A 175 8.00 9.01 -24.67
N SER A 176 7.41 8.51 -25.76
CA SER A 176 6.82 9.36 -26.80
C SER A 176 5.45 9.90 -26.37
N GLY A 177 5.03 11.05 -26.91
CA GLY A 177 3.71 11.62 -26.66
C GLY A 177 2.57 10.66 -27.03
N LYS A 178 2.74 9.86 -28.10
CA LYS A 178 1.76 8.83 -28.49
C LYS A 178 1.63 7.74 -27.43
N GLN A 179 2.72 7.26 -26.88
CA GLN A 179 2.71 6.25 -25.79
C GLN A 179 2.06 6.81 -24.53
N LEU A 180 2.40 8.05 -24.14
CA LEU A 180 1.80 8.73 -22.99
C LEU A 180 0.29 8.84 -23.14
N LEU A 181 -0.21 9.41 -24.22
CA LEU A 181 -1.64 9.61 -24.46
C LEU A 181 -2.38 8.29 -24.61
N SER A 182 -1.78 7.30 -25.27
CA SER A 182 -2.35 5.95 -25.40
C SER A 182 -2.51 5.28 -24.03
N ASN A 183 -1.48 5.36 -23.17
CA ASN A 183 -1.58 4.82 -21.80
C ASN A 183 -2.68 5.52 -21.01
N TRP A 184 -2.72 6.84 -21.01
CA TRP A 184 -3.74 7.61 -20.30
C TRP A 184 -5.15 7.27 -20.76
N PHE A 185 -5.39 7.19 -22.07
CA PHE A 185 -6.70 6.87 -22.64
C PHE A 185 -7.19 5.48 -22.19
N TRP A 186 -6.37 4.45 -22.41
CA TRP A 186 -6.76 3.09 -22.11
C TRP A 186 -6.90 2.83 -20.62
N VAL A 187 -5.97 3.35 -19.81
CA VAL A 187 -6.05 3.19 -18.35
C VAL A 187 -7.29 3.90 -17.81
N TYR A 188 -7.60 5.11 -18.28
CA TYR A 188 -8.81 5.84 -17.90
C TYR A 188 -10.08 5.05 -18.21
N LEU A 189 -10.16 4.50 -19.42
CA LEU A 189 -11.29 3.66 -19.84
C LEU A 189 -11.43 2.40 -18.98
N PHE A 190 -10.32 1.69 -18.70
CA PHE A 190 -10.37 0.48 -17.89
C PHE A 190 -10.64 0.77 -16.41
N ASN A 191 -10.18 1.90 -15.88
CA ASN A 191 -10.58 2.34 -14.54
C ASN A 191 -12.10 2.57 -14.46
N PHE A 192 -12.69 3.16 -15.51
CA PHE A 192 -14.13 3.33 -15.57
C PHE A 192 -14.88 1.99 -15.56
N VAL A 193 -14.46 1.03 -16.37
CA VAL A 193 -15.04 -0.32 -16.37
C VAL A 193 -14.95 -0.98 -15.00
N GLY A 194 -13.79 -0.88 -14.33
CA GLY A 194 -13.60 -1.42 -12.98
C GLY A 194 -14.50 -0.76 -11.94
N SER A 195 -14.66 0.56 -12.02
CA SER A 195 -15.56 1.31 -11.13
C SER A 195 -17.03 0.91 -11.35
N LEU A 196 -17.49 0.77 -12.59
CA LEU A 196 -18.85 0.33 -12.90
C LEU A 196 -19.12 -1.11 -12.44
N LEU A 197 -18.14 -2.00 -12.54
CA LEU A 197 -18.26 -3.35 -12.00
C LEU A 197 -18.55 -3.32 -10.49
N VAL A 198 -17.84 -2.46 -9.74
CA VAL A 198 -18.06 -2.33 -8.30
C VAL A 198 -19.40 -1.65 -7.99
N VAL A 199 -19.84 -0.66 -8.79
CA VAL A 199 -21.20 -0.11 -8.68
C VAL A 199 -22.25 -1.21 -8.78
N PHE A 200 -22.15 -2.07 -9.80
CA PHE A 200 -23.04 -3.21 -9.99
C PHE A 200 -23.02 -4.14 -8.78
N LEU A 201 -21.86 -4.57 -8.34
CA LEU A 201 -21.72 -5.48 -7.19
C LEU A 201 -22.28 -4.86 -5.91
N PHE A 202 -21.98 -3.59 -5.63
CA PHE A 202 -22.45 -2.91 -4.43
C PHE A 202 -23.97 -2.68 -4.45
N TYR A 203 -24.55 -2.34 -5.61
CA TYR A 203 -25.99 -2.21 -5.76
C TYR A 203 -26.71 -3.50 -5.41
N TYR A 204 -26.30 -4.63 -6.00
CA TYR A 204 -26.93 -5.93 -5.78
C TYR A 204 -26.61 -6.56 -4.43
N SER A 205 -25.54 -6.12 -3.73
CA SER A 205 -25.25 -6.55 -2.36
C SER A 205 -26.31 -6.09 -1.35
N GLY A 206 -27.09 -5.05 -1.66
CA GLY A 206 -28.08 -4.47 -0.76
C GLY A 206 -27.50 -3.72 0.44
N ILE A 207 -26.19 -3.59 0.56
CA ILE A 207 -25.52 -2.89 1.71
C ILE A 207 -25.96 -1.42 1.81
N TRP A 208 -26.28 -0.79 0.69
CA TRP A 208 -26.79 0.58 0.67
C TRP A 208 -28.09 0.79 1.46
N LYS A 209 -28.87 -0.29 1.73
CA LYS A 209 -30.10 -0.28 2.55
C LYS A 209 -29.80 -0.25 4.07
N ALA A 210 -28.58 -0.55 4.46
CA ALA A 210 -28.20 -0.56 5.87
C ALA A 210 -28.35 0.83 6.50
N ASN A 211 -28.38 0.85 7.84
CA ASN A 211 -28.63 2.06 8.61
C ASN A 211 -29.94 2.80 8.19
N GLY A 212 -31.01 2.03 7.97
CA GLY A 212 -32.29 2.59 7.52
C GLY A 212 -32.26 3.25 6.15
N GLY A 213 -31.29 2.93 5.29
CA GLY A 213 -31.08 3.55 3.97
C GLY A 213 -30.10 4.75 3.97
N ALA A 214 -29.59 5.14 5.12
CA ALA A 214 -28.69 6.32 5.22
C ALA A 214 -27.44 6.21 4.34
N ILE A 215 -26.89 5.01 4.16
CA ILE A 215 -25.74 4.78 3.25
C ILE A 215 -26.12 5.09 1.81
N GLY A 216 -27.30 4.64 1.37
CA GLY A 216 -27.81 4.91 0.01
C GLY A 216 -28.10 6.40 -0.19
N ALA A 217 -28.77 7.04 0.76
CA ALA A 217 -29.02 8.47 0.72
C ALA A 217 -27.71 9.28 0.66
N ARG A 218 -26.71 8.89 1.44
CA ARG A 218 -25.37 9.48 1.37
C ARG A 218 -24.74 9.35 -0.02
N ALA A 219 -24.86 8.21 -0.67
CA ALA A 219 -24.34 7.99 -2.02
C ALA A 219 -25.03 8.91 -3.05
N VAL A 220 -26.35 9.08 -2.96
CA VAL A 220 -27.12 9.98 -3.83
C VAL A 220 -26.69 11.43 -3.60
N ASN A 221 -26.61 11.88 -2.35
CA ASN A 221 -26.19 13.25 -2.00
C ASN A 221 -24.76 13.56 -2.47
N ILE A 222 -23.84 12.60 -2.36
CA ILE A 222 -22.47 12.74 -2.89
C ILE A 222 -22.50 12.92 -4.42
N ALA A 223 -23.27 12.09 -5.12
CA ALA A 223 -23.36 12.17 -6.58
C ALA A 223 -23.96 13.49 -7.04
N ALA A 224 -25.05 13.95 -6.42
CA ALA A 224 -25.69 15.22 -6.71
C ALA A 224 -24.73 16.40 -6.49
N ALA A 225 -24.06 16.45 -5.34
CA ALA A 225 -23.09 17.50 -5.04
C ALA A 225 -21.93 17.56 -6.06
N LYS A 226 -21.49 16.40 -6.57
CA LYS A 226 -20.43 16.32 -7.58
C LYS A 226 -20.91 16.69 -8.98
N ALA A 227 -22.11 16.26 -9.35
CA ALA A 227 -22.70 16.56 -10.66
C ALA A 227 -23.09 18.04 -10.81
N SER A 228 -23.43 18.72 -9.72
CA SER A 228 -23.79 20.15 -9.70
C SER A 228 -22.61 21.12 -9.72
N LEU A 229 -21.36 20.62 -9.63
CA LEU A 229 -20.19 21.50 -9.63
C LEU A 229 -20.04 22.23 -10.97
N PRO A 230 -19.85 23.58 -10.96
CA PRO A 230 -19.47 24.33 -12.14
C PRO A 230 -18.17 23.78 -12.74
N TRP A 231 -18.11 23.73 -14.09
CA TRP A 231 -16.97 23.14 -14.79
C TRP A 231 -15.61 23.70 -14.34
N VAL A 232 -15.53 25.02 -14.16
CA VAL A 232 -14.28 25.69 -13.73
C VAL A 232 -13.86 25.22 -12.33
N GLU A 233 -14.80 25.12 -11.40
CA GLU A 233 -14.51 24.62 -10.05
C GLU A 233 -14.06 23.17 -10.08
N ALA A 234 -14.76 22.32 -10.84
CA ALA A 234 -14.41 20.92 -10.99
C ALA A 234 -13.00 20.76 -11.56
N LEU A 235 -12.61 21.55 -12.56
CA LEU A 235 -11.26 21.55 -13.13
C LEU A 235 -10.19 21.89 -12.09
N PHE A 236 -10.34 23.00 -11.36
CA PHE A 236 -9.33 23.40 -10.38
C PHE A 236 -9.27 22.44 -9.19
N ARG A 237 -10.40 21.92 -8.71
CA ARG A 237 -10.43 20.88 -7.68
C ARG A 237 -9.77 19.60 -8.18
N GLY A 238 -9.90 19.26 -9.47
CA GLY A 238 -9.21 18.14 -10.10
C GLY A 238 -7.69 18.33 -10.15
N ILE A 239 -7.20 19.52 -10.48
CA ILE A 239 -5.77 19.84 -10.48
C ILE A 239 -5.17 19.66 -9.09
N PHE A 240 -5.78 20.24 -8.04
CA PHE A 240 -5.30 20.08 -6.68
C PHE A 240 -5.34 18.62 -6.20
N CYS A 241 -6.42 17.89 -6.53
CA CYS A 241 -6.53 16.49 -6.21
C CYS A 241 -5.39 15.69 -6.82
N ASN A 242 -5.19 15.82 -8.15
CA ASN A 242 -4.18 15.04 -8.83
C ASN A 242 -2.75 15.42 -8.41
N TRP A 243 -2.52 16.65 -8.01
CA TRP A 243 -1.24 17.06 -7.41
C TRP A 243 -0.96 16.25 -6.14
N LEU A 244 -1.93 16.15 -5.22
CA LEU A 244 -1.77 15.37 -3.99
C LEU A 244 -1.68 13.85 -4.26
N VAL A 245 -2.38 13.33 -5.28
CA VAL A 245 -2.24 11.92 -5.69
C VAL A 245 -0.83 11.64 -6.21
N CYS A 246 -0.28 12.50 -7.06
CA CYS A 246 1.10 12.37 -7.55
C CYS A 246 2.10 12.44 -6.40
N LEU A 247 1.90 13.35 -5.42
CA LEU A 247 2.74 13.42 -4.22
C LEU A 247 2.62 12.17 -3.35
N ALA A 248 1.41 11.59 -3.19
CA ALA A 248 1.23 10.33 -2.48
C ALA A 248 2.03 9.19 -3.12
N VAL A 249 1.99 9.08 -4.45
CA VAL A 249 2.76 8.09 -5.20
C VAL A 249 4.27 8.36 -5.10
N TRP A 250 4.68 9.62 -5.14
CA TRP A 250 6.08 10.03 -4.94
C TRP A 250 6.59 9.64 -3.56
N LEU A 251 5.86 10.00 -2.51
CA LEU A 251 6.22 9.68 -1.12
C LEU A 251 6.21 8.18 -0.86
N ALA A 252 5.28 7.43 -1.46
CA ALA A 252 5.27 5.96 -1.38
C ALA A 252 6.53 5.33 -2.00
N ASN A 253 7.10 5.95 -3.04
CA ASN A 253 8.39 5.52 -3.60
C ASN A 253 9.59 5.92 -2.74
N ALA A 254 9.46 6.95 -1.91
CA ALA A 254 10.47 7.28 -0.91
C ALA A 254 10.55 6.23 0.19
N GLY A 255 9.41 5.69 0.64
CA GLY A 255 9.33 4.66 1.69
C GLY A 255 9.89 3.32 1.22
N ARG A 256 10.65 2.65 2.10
CA ARG A 256 11.26 1.34 1.81
C ARG A 256 10.56 0.17 2.48
N ASP A 257 9.64 0.44 3.39
CA ASP A 257 8.82 -0.55 4.08
C ASP A 257 7.34 -0.34 3.80
N VAL A 258 6.53 -1.36 4.08
CA VAL A 258 5.09 -1.35 3.79
C VAL A 258 4.35 -0.32 4.65
N ILE A 259 4.70 -0.20 5.93
CA ILE A 259 4.03 0.72 6.86
C ILE A 259 4.32 2.17 6.47
N GLY A 260 5.59 2.48 6.17
CA GLY A 260 5.99 3.80 5.67
C GLY A 260 5.25 4.18 4.38
N LYS A 261 5.06 3.24 3.45
CA LYS A 261 4.28 3.47 2.22
C LYS A 261 2.80 3.73 2.50
N ILE A 262 2.19 2.97 3.43
CA ILE A 262 0.79 3.17 3.81
C ILE A 262 0.58 4.58 4.37
N LEU A 263 1.42 5.01 5.32
CA LEU A 263 1.34 6.35 5.91
C LEU A 263 1.61 7.45 4.89
N ALA A 264 2.59 7.26 4.01
CA ALA A 264 2.92 8.18 2.94
C ALA A 264 1.78 8.39 1.94
N ILE A 265 0.96 7.37 1.71
CA ILE A 265 -0.24 7.45 0.88
C ILE A 265 -1.40 8.09 1.66
N MET A 266 -1.63 7.64 2.89
CA MET A 266 -2.82 7.98 3.67
C MET A 266 -2.93 9.49 3.92
N ILE A 267 -1.83 10.16 4.24
CA ILE A 267 -1.85 11.59 4.62
C ILE A 267 -2.27 12.50 3.44
N PRO A 268 -1.65 12.44 2.24
CA PRO A 268 -2.07 13.27 1.12
C PRO A 268 -3.48 12.92 0.61
N ILE A 269 -3.88 11.66 0.70
CA ILE A 269 -5.22 11.23 0.30
C ILE A 269 -6.27 11.76 1.28
N ALA A 270 -6.05 11.64 2.58
CA ALA A 270 -6.94 12.22 3.58
C ALA A 270 -7.05 13.74 3.41
N ALA A 271 -5.95 14.42 3.11
CA ALA A 271 -5.92 15.85 2.89
C ALA A 271 -6.79 16.29 1.69
N PHE A 272 -6.66 15.63 0.51
CA PHE A 272 -7.47 16.05 -0.64
C PHE A 272 -8.96 15.76 -0.44
N VAL A 273 -9.32 14.66 0.24
CA VAL A 273 -10.71 14.35 0.56
C VAL A 273 -11.28 15.38 1.54
N ALA A 274 -10.54 15.70 2.60
CA ALA A 274 -10.95 16.69 3.58
C ALA A 274 -11.14 18.09 2.96
N ALA A 275 -10.24 18.46 2.03
CA ALA A 275 -10.32 19.73 1.30
C ALA A 275 -11.48 19.80 0.28
N GLY A 276 -12.11 18.67 -0.06
CA GLY A 276 -13.18 18.61 -1.06
C GLY A 276 -12.69 18.73 -2.50
N PHE A 277 -11.48 18.23 -2.79
CA PHE A 277 -10.95 18.17 -4.15
C PHE A 277 -11.56 17.01 -4.93
N GLU A 278 -11.56 17.11 -6.27
CA GLU A 278 -12.27 16.18 -7.15
C GLU A 278 -11.34 15.17 -7.79
N HIS A 279 -11.59 13.89 -7.51
CA HIS A 279 -10.84 12.77 -8.07
C HIS A 279 -11.60 12.12 -9.22
N SER A 280 -11.11 12.27 -10.46
CA SER A 280 -11.80 11.82 -11.66
C SER A 280 -12.19 10.33 -11.61
N VAL A 281 -11.28 9.44 -11.20
CA VAL A 281 -11.57 7.99 -11.12
C VAL A 281 -12.52 7.66 -9.97
N ALA A 282 -12.46 8.38 -8.83
CA ALA A 282 -13.43 8.19 -7.76
C ALA A 282 -14.85 8.58 -8.21
N ASN A 283 -14.97 9.63 -9.02
CA ASN A 283 -16.25 10.05 -9.58
C ASN A 283 -16.84 9.02 -10.55
N MET A 284 -16.02 8.15 -11.15
CA MET A 284 -16.47 7.01 -11.94
C MET A 284 -17.27 5.97 -11.11
N TYR A 285 -17.12 5.98 -9.78
CA TYR A 285 -17.94 5.22 -8.86
C TYR A 285 -19.04 6.07 -8.23
N PHE A 286 -18.71 7.24 -7.66
CA PHE A 286 -19.67 8.04 -6.89
C PHE A 286 -20.89 8.46 -7.72
N ILE A 287 -20.65 8.98 -8.93
CA ILE A 287 -21.76 9.47 -9.78
C ILE A 287 -22.64 8.32 -10.25
N PRO A 288 -22.15 7.25 -10.88
CA PRO A 288 -22.99 6.12 -11.29
C PRO A 288 -23.69 5.43 -10.11
N MET A 289 -23.06 5.35 -8.94
CA MET A 289 -23.69 4.74 -7.76
C MET A 289 -24.88 5.57 -7.28
N GLY A 290 -24.71 6.88 -7.14
CA GLY A 290 -25.82 7.75 -6.78
C GLY A 290 -26.95 7.72 -7.81
N LEU A 291 -26.62 7.77 -9.11
CA LEU A 291 -27.61 7.67 -10.19
C LEU A 291 -28.39 6.35 -10.14
N SER A 292 -27.74 5.23 -9.83
CA SER A 292 -28.42 3.93 -9.72
C SER A 292 -29.39 3.86 -8.53
N LEU A 293 -29.22 4.72 -7.54
CA LEU A 293 -30.04 4.78 -6.32
C LEU A 293 -31.05 5.95 -6.31
N ALA A 294 -30.92 6.91 -7.21
CA ALA A 294 -31.71 8.15 -7.19
C ALA A 294 -33.25 7.93 -7.23
N ASN A 295 -33.70 6.88 -7.91
CA ASN A 295 -35.13 6.55 -8.05
C ASN A 295 -35.61 5.52 -7.01
N GLN A 296 -34.86 5.24 -5.95
CA GLN A 296 -35.30 4.29 -4.93
C GLN A 296 -36.26 4.99 -3.95
N GLU A 297 -37.55 4.61 -4.01
CA GLU A 297 -38.59 5.17 -3.14
C GLU A 297 -38.24 5.12 -1.64
N THR A 298 -37.55 4.06 -1.21
CA THR A 298 -37.11 3.90 0.17
C THR A 298 -36.12 4.95 0.65
N LEU A 299 -35.51 5.72 -0.25
CA LEU A 299 -34.55 6.77 0.05
C LEU A 299 -35.18 8.17 0.00
N ALA A 300 -36.34 8.33 -0.63
CA ALA A 300 -36.95 9.64 -0.88
C ALA A 300 -37.11 10.51 0.38
N ALA A 301 -37.45 9.89 1.53
CA ALA A 301 -37.57 10.61 2.80
C ALA A 301 -36.25 11.05 3.44
N LEU A 302 -35.12 10.50 2.99
CA LEU A 302 -33.77 10.76 3.52
C LEU A 302 -32.96 11.67 2.61
N LEU A 303 -33.44 11.96 1.42
CA LEU A 303 -32.75 12.83 0.46
C LEU A 303 -33.01 14.31 0.76
N ASP A 304 -31.99 15.15 0.52
CA ASP A 304 -32.15 16.60 0.53
C ASP A 304 -33.21 17.00 -0.53
N PRO A 305 -34.21 17.82 -0.18
CA PRO A 305 -35.22 18.29 -1.14
C PRO A 305 -34.60 18.93 -2.40
N ALA A 306 -33.43 19.55 -2.30
CA ALA A 306 -32.72 20.11 -3.45
C ALA A 306 -32.15 19.03 -4.41
N VAL A 307 -32.10 17.78 -4.01
CA VAL A 307 -31.58 16.65 -4.81
C VAL A 307 -32.70 15.93 -5.55
N ILE A 308 -33.95 16.08 -5.10
CA ILE A 308 -35.14 15.41 -5.65
C ILE A 308 -35.70 16.15 -6.89
N GLN A 309 -35.33 17.43 -7.09
CA GLN A 309 -35.70 18.26 -8.23
C GLN A 309 -34.73 18.06 -9.41
#